data_cc90a34631c358b1a826572c3b11b863
#
_entry.id   cc90a34631c358b1a826572c3b11b863
#
_cell.length_a   1.000
_cell.length_b   1.000
_cell.length_c   1.000
_cell.angle_alpha   90.00
_cell.angle_beta   90.00
_cell.angle_gamma   90.00
#
_symmetry.space_group_name_H-M   'P 1'
#
loop_
_entity.id
_entity.type
_entity.pdbx_description
1 polymer ?
#
loop_
_entity_poly.entity_id
_entity_poly.type
_entity_poly.pdbx_seq_one_letter_code
_entity_poly.pdbx_strand_id
1 'polypeptide(L)'
;MTVTPGQASRFLAQATFGPTPALIDAVVRDGYAAWLDAQLAMPPSQTHFDWLLQQKKNTEAFKGNGINAPLESTLWRKFISAEDQVRTRMAFALSEIFVVGVQSITASWPLFGAAGFMDLLAEHALGSYQALLTAVTKNLSMGCMLTYRGNRKEDPKTGRHPDENYAREVMQLFSIGLLELEPDGTVRKVNGAPVETYTNADVQGLARVFTGWDINGPETDVQFHRRPMALNNAQHSMAEKRFLGTVIPAGTDGHLSLKRAMDVICAHPNVGPFIGMQLIQRLVTSNPSPAYVRRVSAVFGDDGSGARGNLXAVLRAILLDPEARNPDLANPGWGKVREPILRFSGWARAFGATSTNG
;
A
#
# COMPACT_ATOMS: atom_id res chain seq x y z
N MET A 1 20.92 7.96 -25.20
CA MET A 1 21.05 6.55 -25.62
C MET A 1 19.67 6.08 -26.04
N THR A 2 19.55 5.50 -27.24
CA THR A 2 18.26 5.09 -27.79
C THR A 2 17.78 3.81 -27.09
N VAL A 3 16.51 3.79 -26.67
CA VAL A 3 15.92 2.62 -26.02
C VAL A 3 15.55 1.58 -27.10
N THR A 4 16.01 0.34 -26.92
CA THR A 4 15.63 -0.74 -27.85
C THR A 4 14.25 -1.31 -27.49
N PRO A 5 13.57 -1.99 -28.43
CA PRO A 5 12.29 -2.62 -28.10
C PRO A 5 12.37 -3.62 -26.95
N GLY A 6 13.44 -4.41 -26.85
CA GLY A 6 13.62 -5.34 -25.73
C GLY A 6 13.77 -4.63 -24.40
N GLN A 7 14.51 -3.53 -24.39
CA GLN A 7 14.65 -2.71 -23.18
C GLN A 7 13.31 -2.07 -22.79
N ALA A 8 12.55 -1.59 -23.77
CA ALA A 8 11.21 -1.03 -23.53
C ALA A 8 10.27 -2.09 -22.95
N SER A 9 10.31 -3.30 -23.53
CA SER A 9 9.48 -4.40 -23.05
C SER A 9 9.79 -4.74 -21.59
N ARG A 10 11.08 -4.82 -21.23
CA ARG A 10 11.48 -5.10 -19.84
C ARG A 10 11.01 -4.00 -18.89
N PHE A 11 11.17 -2.74 -19.30
CA PHE A 11 10.69 -1.61 -18.50
C PHE A 11 9.18 -1.69 -18.26
N LEU A 12 8.42 -1.95 -19.34
CA LEU A 12 6.96 -2.02 -19.26
C LEU A 12 6.50 -3.22 -18.41
N ALA A 13 7.23 -4.33 -18.43
CA ALA A 13 6.91 -5.47 -17.56
C ALA A 13 7.06 -5.14 -16.09
N GLN A 14 7.91 -4.18 -15.74
CA GLN A 14 8.07 -3.71 -14.37
C GLN A 14 7.01 -2.65 -14.01
N ALA A 15 6.74 -1.74 -14.92
CA ALA A 15 5.94 -0.54 -14.67
C ALA A 15 4.43 -0.75 -14.87
N THR A 16 4.03 -1.83 -15.56
CA THR A 16 2.63 -2.06 -15.95
C THR A 16 2.26 -3.52 -15.70
N PHE A 17 1.05 -3.89 -16.11
CA PHE A 17 0.61 -5.29 -16.08
C PHE A 17 1.04 -6.07 -17.33
N GLY A 18 1.89 -5.47 -18.16
CA GLY A 18 2.51 -6.14 -19.29
C GLY A 18 2.64 -5.22 -20.49
N PRO A 19 3.71 -5.39 -21.26
CA PRO A 19 3.91 -4.59 -22.47
C PRO A 19 2.88 -4.94 -23.54
N THR A 20 2.57 -3.94 -24.40
CA THR A 20 1.84 -4.13 -25.64
C THR A 20 2.73 -3.59 -26.76
N PRO A 21 2.49 -4.01 -28.02
CA PRO A 21 3.27 -3.43 -29.11
C PRO A 21 3.21 -1.90 -29.16
N ALA A 22 2.02 -1.33 -28.95
CA ALA A 22 1.87 0.14 -28.98
C ALA A 22 2.66 0.82 -27.86
N LEU A 23 2.67 0.23 -26.65
CA LEU A 23 3.43 0.81 -25.54
C LEU A 23 4.93 0.67 -25.76
N ILE A 24 5.38 -0.45 -26.34
CA ILE A 24 6.80 -0.62 -26.68
C ILE A 24 7.23 0.48 -27.64
N ASP A 25 6.44 0.71 -28.70
CA ASP A 25 6.73 1.77 -29.67
C ASP A 25 6.78 3.14 -29.00
N ALA A 26 5.85 3.40 -28.06
CA ALA A 26 5.81 4.68 -27.35
C ALA A 26 7.07 4.89 -26.49
N VAL A 27 7.48 3.86 -25.76
CA VAL A 27 8.68 3.97 -24.91
C VAL A 27 9.95 4.13 -25.76
N VAL A 28 10.03 3.42 -26.88
CA VAL A 28 11.18 3.58 -27.81
C VAL A 28 11.23 5.00 -28.36
N ARG A 29 10.08 5.56 -28.73
CA ARG A 29 10.00 6.91 -29.30
C ARG A 29 10.30 7.99 -28.26
N ASP A 30 9.72 7.89 -27.07
CA ASP A 30 9.72 8.96 -26.09
C ASP A 30 10.82 8.84 -25.03
N GLY A 31 11.32 7.62 -24.84
CA GLY A 31 12.26 7.31 -23.75
C GLY A 31 11.54 7.01 -22.45
N TYR A 32 12.25 6.35 -21.54
CA TYR A 32 11.68 5.89 -20.26
C TYR A 32 11.06 7.02 -19.44
N ALA A 33 11.82 8.12 -19.28
CA ALA A 33 11.41 9.17 -18.34
C ALA A 33 10.18 9.90 -18.84
N ALA A 34 10.17 10.30 -20.11
CA ALA A 34 9.03 11.07 -20.64
C ALA A 34 7.76 10.22 -20.65
N TRP A 35 7.88 8.94 -21.05
CA TRP A 35 6.74 8.04 -21.01
C TRP A 35 6.20 7.86 -19.59
N LEU A 36 7.13 7.65 -18.65
CA LEU A 36 6.73 7.46 -17.24
C LEU A 36 6.07 8.72 -16.67
N ASP A 37 6.66 9.90 -16.94
CA ASP A 37 6.09 11.16 -16.44
C ASP A 37 4.68 11.40 -17.00
N ALA A 38 4.43 11.01 -18.25
CA ALA A 38 3.09 11.10 -18.82
C ALA A 38 2.11 10.17 -18.08
N GLN A 39 2.55 8.95 -17.75
CA GLN A 39 1.72 8.03 -16.99
C GLN A 39 1.46 8.54 -15.56
N LEU A 40 2.47 9.10 -14.90
CA LEU A 40 2.30 9.62 -13.55
C LEU A 40 1.33 10.81 -13.51
N ALA A 41 1.23 11.57 -14.59
CA ALA A 41 0.31 12.69 -14.71
C ALA A 41 -1.10 12.28 -15.13
N MET A 42 -1.30 11.01 -15.50
CA MET A 42 -2.59 10.55 -16.02
C MET A 42 -3.66 10.53 -14.92
N PRO A 43 -4.89 10.97 -15.21
CA PRO A 43 -5.95 10.85 -14.21
C PRO A 43 -6.29 9.39 -13.93
N PRO A 44 -6.81 9.09 -12.75
CA PRO A 44 -7.18 7.71 -12.44
C PRO A 44 -8.35 7.23 -13.32
N SER A 45 -8.27 5.97 -13.72
CA SER A 45 -9.34 5.31 -14.46
C SER A 45 -10.51 4.98 -13.51
N GLN A 46 -11.64 4.55 -14.08
CA GLN A 46 -12.85 4.23 -13.32
C GLN A 46 -12.51 3.29 -12.15
N THR A 47 -12.99 3.64 -10.96
CA THR A 47 -12.73 2.86 -9.75
C THR A 47 -13.43 1.50 -9.82
N HIS A 48 -12.92 0.55 -9.03
CA HIS A 48 -13.59 -0.75 -8.86
C HIS A 48 -14.98 -0.55 -8.26
N PHE A 49 -15.09 0.32 -7.28
CA PHE A 49 -16.35 0.60 -6.59
C PHE A 49 -17.42 1.12 -7.56
N ASP A 50 -17.06 2.11 -8.38
CA ASP A 50 -18.02 2.68 -9.34
C ASP A 50 -18.41 1.68 -10.42
N TRP A 51 -17.45 0.82 -10.84
CA TRP A 51 -17.78 -0.24 -11.79
C TRP A 51 -18.79 -1.22 -11.19
N LEU A 52 -18.60 -1.61 -9.93
CA LEU A 52 -19.55 -2.50 -9.26
C LEU A 52 -20.93 -1.86 -9.15
N LEU A 53 -21.00 -0.55 -8.86
CA LEU A 53 -22.27 0.19 -8.85
C LEU A 53 -22.91 0.19 -10.24
N GLN A 54 -22.12 0.43 -11.26
CA GLN A 54 -22.62 0.42 -12.65
C GLN A 54 -23.18 -0.94 -13.02
N GLN A 55 -22.57 -2.02 -12.51
CA GLN A 55 -23.02 -3.39 -12.72
C GLN A 55 -24.15 -3.82 -11.75
N LYS A 56 -24.66 -2.87 -10.95
CA LYS A 56 -25.79 -3.09 -10.03
C LYS A 56 -25.51 -4.21 -9.02
N LYS A 57 -24.28 -4.25 -8.48
CA LYS A 57 -23.90 -5.25 -7.49
C LYS A 57 -24.22 -4.82 -6.05
N ASN A 58 -24.86 -3.66 -5.88
CA ASN A 58 -25.23 -3.11 -4.56
C ASN A 58 -26.60 -3.58 -4.09
N THR A 59 -27.07 -4.74 -4.58
CA THR A 59 -28.38 -5.30 -4.18
C THR A 59 -28.21 -6.29 -3.05
N GLU A 60 -29.36 -6.71 -2.46
CA GLU A 60 -29.36 -7.70 -1.38
C GLU A 60 -28.69 -9.01 -1.78
N ALA A 61 -28.73 -9.37 -3.08
CA ALA A 61 -28.10 -10.61 -3.57
C ALA A 61 -26.60 -10.64 -3.34
N PHE A 62 -25.96 -9.48 -3.24
CA PHE A 62 -24.51 -9.37 -3.06
C PHE A 62 -24.11 -8.92 -1.66
N LYS A 63 -25.06 -8.88 -0.73
CA LYS A 63 -24.84 -8.34 0.62
C LYS A 63 -23.96 -9.24 1.48
N GLY A 64 -24.02 -10.54 1.23
CA GLY A 64 -23.28 -11.51 2.04
C GLY A 64 -21.89 -11.82 1.52
N ASN A 65 -21.19 -12.65 2.27
CA ASN A 65 -19.86 -13.16 1.89
C ASN A 65 -19.95 -14.25 0.83
N GLY A 66 -18.84 -14.49 0.15
CA GLY A 66 -18.68 -15.63 -0.75
C GLY A 66 -19.02 -15.36 -2.21
N ILE A 67 -19.49 -14.17 -2.54
CA ILE A 67 -19.82 -13.81 -3.91
C ILE A 67 -18.74 -12.85 -4.42
N ASN A 68 -17.64 -13.42 -4.90
CA ASN A 68 -16.46 -12.64 -5.25
C ASN A 68 -16.26 -12.40 -6.74
N ALA A 69 -16.99 -13.11 -7.59
CA ALA A 69 -16.76 -13.03 -9.04
C ALA A 69 -16.82 -11.60 -9.60
N PRO A 70 -17.76 -10.73 -9.17
CA PRO A 70 -17.75 -9.37 -9.72
C PRO A 70 -16.50 -8.58 -9.31
N LEU A 71 -15.97 -8.81 -8.11
CA LEU A 71 -14.72 -8.18 -7.69
C LEU A 71 -13.57 -8.65 -8.57
N GLU A 72 -13.48 -9.95 -8.82
CA GLU A 72 -12.45 -10.50 -9.69
C GLU A 72 -12.56 -9.90 -11.09
N SER A 73 -13.77 -9.75 -11.61
CA SER A 73 -14.00 -9.17 -12.93
C SER A 73 -13.42 -7.76 -13.03
N THR A 74 -13.70 -6.89 -12.04
CA THR A 74 -13.20 -5.51 -12.13
C THR A 74 -11.69 -5.43 -11.89
N LEU A 75 -11.12 -6.36 -11.08
CA LEU A 75 -9.68 -6.40 -10.93
C LEU A 75 -9.01 -6.73 -12.27
N TRP A 76 -9.46 -7.80 -12.95
CA TRP A 76 -8.92 -8.16 -14.25
C TRP A 76 -9.14 -7.05 -15.29
N ARG A 77 -10.32 -6.41 -15.26
CA ARG A 77 -10.61 -5.27 -16.15
C ARG A 77 -9.52 -4.21 -16.05
N LYS A 78 -9.18 -3.79 -14.83
CA LYS A 78 -8.18 -2.75 -14.67
C LYS A 78 -6.77 -3.24 -15.00
N PHE A 79 -6.42 -4.46 -14.59
CA PHE A 79 -5.08 -4.99 -14.87
C PHE A 79 -4.82 -5.06 -16.38
N ILE A 80 -5.83 -5.47 -17.14
CA ILE A 80 -5.65 -5.69 -18.59
C ILE A 80 -5.88 -4.40 -19.38
N SER A 81 -6.89 -3.60 -19.03
CA SER A 81 -7.37 -2.52 -19.91
C SER A 81 -7.20 -1.10 -19.40
N ALA A 82 -6.91 -0.86 -18.12
CA ALA A 82 -6.82 0.51 -17.62
C ALA A 82 -5.71 1.27 -18.35
N GLU A 83 -5.96 2.53 -18.68
CA GLU A 83 -4.95 3.38 -19.33
C GLU A 83 -3.90 3.86 -18.35
N ASP A 84 -4.29 4.08 -17.08
CA ASP A 84 -3.39 4.50 -16.01
C ASP A 84 -2.65 3.28 -15.43
N GLN A 85 -1.93 2.58 -16.31
CA GLN A 85 -1.27 1.31 -15.97
C GLN A 85 -0.29 1.45 -14.81
N VAL A 86 0.48 2.53 -14.78
CA VAL A 86 1.51 2.70 -13.74
C VAL A 86 0.86 2.88 -12.37
N ARG A 87 -0.20 3.68 -12.29
CA ARG A 87 -0.96 3.84 -11.04
C ARG A 87 -1.57 2.51 -10.60
N THR A 88 -2.17 1.79 -11.55
CA THR A 88 -2.80 0.49 -11.26
C THR A 88 -1.76 -0.53 -10.79
N ARG A 89 -0.59 -0.55 -11.43
CA ARG A 89 0.49 -1.45 -11.05
C ARG A 89 1.06 -1.12 -9.66
N MET A 90 1.19 0.18 -9.37
CA MET A 90 1.64 0.60 -8.03
C MET A 90 0.60 0.22 -6.97
N ALA A 91 -0.69 0.42 -7.25
CA ALA A 91 -1.74 0.00 -6.31
C ALA A 91 -1.67 -1.50 -6.03
N PHE A 92 -1.40 -2.32 -7.06
CA PHE A 92 -1.23 -3.76 -6.86
C PHE A 92 -0.01 -4.05 -5.98
N ALA A 93 1.12 -3.39 -6.23
CA ALA A 93 2.30 -3.57 -5.38
C ALA A 93 2.01 -3.20 -3.92
N LEU A 94 1.26 -2.11 -3.72
CA LEU A 94 0.86 -1.70 -2.36
C LEU A 94 -0.09 -2.72 -1.72
N SER A 95 -0.95 -3.38 -2.50
CA SER A 95 -1.86 -4.39 -1.95
C SER A 95 -1.13 -5.64 -1.46
N GLU A 96 0.11 -5.84 -1.91
CA GLU A 96 0.95 -6.94 -1.42
C GLU A 96 1.68 -6.57 -0.12
N ILE A 97 1.62 -5.29 0.26
CA ILE A 97 2.13 -4.81 1.56
C ILE A 97 0.96 -4.63 2.53
N PHE A 98 -0.07 -3.88 2.10
CA PHE A 98 -1.27 -3.60 2.90
C PHE A 98 -2.35 -4.61 2.50
N VAL A 99 -2.34 -5.78 3.12
CA VAL A 99 -3.17 -6.91 2.71
C VAL A 99 -4.53 -6.87 3.39
N VAL A 100 -5.60 -6.98 2.59
CA VAL A 100 -6.96 -7.17 3.09
C VAL A 100 -7.58 -8.35 2.35
N GLY A 101 -8.04 -9.34 3.09
CA GLY A 101 -8.78 -10.48 2.51
C GLY A 101 -10.28 -10.19 2.54
N VAL A 102 -10.97 -10.46 1.44
CA VAL A 102 -12.40 -10.15 1.35
C VAL A 102 -13.21 -10.92 2.41
N GLN A 103 -12.77 -12.16 2.76
CA GLN A 103 -13.43 -12.95 3.78
C GLN A 103 -13.29 -12.38 5.19
N SER A 104 -12.31 -11.49 5.41
CA SER A 104 -12.10 -10.86 6.71
C SER A 104 -13.03 -9.68 6.95
N ILE A 105 -13.71 -9.20 5.91
CA ILE A 105 -14.57 -8.01 6.03
C ILE A 105 -15.90 -8.43 6.62
N THR A 106 -16.10 -8.10 7.90
CA THR A 106 -17.27 -8.52 8.68
C THR A 106 -18.41 -7.49 8.60
N ALA A 107 -18.54 -6.81 7.48
CA ALA A 107 -19.59 -5.83 7.22
C ALA A 107 -20.37 -6.27 5.98
N SER A 108 -21.59 -5.75 5.82
CA SER A 108 -22.42 -6.03 4.65
C SER A 108 -21.70 -5.63 3.36
N TRP A 109 -21.95 -6.34 2.29
CA TRP A 109 -21.36 -6.11 0.96
C TRP A 109 -19.82 -6.11 1.02
N PRO A 110 -19.19 -7.20 1.49
CA PRO A 110 -17.73 -7.21 1.60
C PRO A 110 -16.99 -7.02 0.28
N LEU A 111 -17.61 -7.38 -0.86
CA LEU A 111 -16.97 -7.12 -2.16
C LEU A 111 -16.77 -5.62 -2.40
N PHE A 112 -17.69 -4.77 -1.94
CA PHE A 112 -17.51 -3.32 -2.02
C PHE A 112 -16.42 -2.83 -1.07
N GLY A 113 -16.28 -3.50 0.07
CA GLY A 113 -15.19 -3.19 1.00
C GLY A 113 -13.83 -3.45 0.37
N ALA A 114 -13.66 -4.62 -0.24
CA ALA A 114 -12.41 -4.96 -0.91
C ALA A 114 -12.14 -4.06 -2.11
N ALA A 115 -13.19 -3.78 -2.91
CA ALA A 115 -13.07 -2.87 -4.05
C ALA A 115 -12.65 -1.47 -3.59
N GLY A 116 -13.32 -0.96 -2.55
CA GLY A 116 -13.00 0.36 -2.00
C GLY A 116 -11.58 0.42 -1.44
N PHE A 117 -11.10 -0.67 -0.86
CA PHE A 117 -9.73 -0.72 -0.37
C PHE A 117 -8.72 -0.65 -1.52
N MET A 118 -8.94 -1.39 -2.59
CA MET A 118 -8.07 -1.31 -3.77
C MET A 118 -8.09 0.10 -4.38
N ASP A 119 -9.28 0.72 -4.41
CA ASP A 119 -9.41 2.10 -4.91
C ASP A 119 -8.64 3.08 -4.03
N LEU A 120 -8.68 2.88 -2.70
CA LEU A 120 -7.93 3.72 -1.76
C LEU A 120 -6.43 3.62 -2.04
N LEU A 121 -5.93 2.40 -2.27
CA LEU A 121 -4.51 2.24 -2.60
C LEU A 121 -4.17 2.95 -3.90
N ALA A 122 -5.03 2.86 -4.92
CA ALA A 122 -4.80 3.54 -6.19
C ALA A 122 -4.85 5.07 -6.04
N GLU A 123 -5.77 5.57 -5.23
CA GLU A 123 -5.91 7.00 -4.96
C GLU A 123 -4.62 7.57 -4.34
N HIS A 124 -4.05 6.83 -3.41
CA HIS A 124 -2.86 7.30 -2.69
C HIS A 124 -1.54 6.80 -3.30
N ALA A 125 -1.59 6.02 -4.38
CA ALA A 125 -0.41 5.33 -4.94
C ALA A 125 0.72 6.29 -5.34
N LEU A 126 0.36 7.51 -5.73
CA LEU A 126 1.32 8.50 -6.24
C LEU A 126 1.37 9.74 -5.34
N GLY A 127 0.90 9.62 -4.11
CA GLY A 127 0.85 10.72 -3.15
C GLY A 127 1.83 10.55 -1.99
N SER A 128 1.45 11.10 -0.85
CA SER A 128 2.25 11.03 0.36
C SER A 128 2.09 9.67 1.06
N TYR A 129 3.20 9.06 1.45
CA TYR A 129 3.17 7.81 2.21
C TYR A 129 2.40 7.97 3.53
N GLN A 130 2.57 9.10 4.21
CA GLN A 130 1.85 9.33 5.45
C GLN A 130 0.34 9.44 5.21
N ALA A 131 -0.07 10.08 4.11
CA ALA A 131 -1.49 10.13 3.75
C ALA A 131 -2.02 8.74 3.44
N LEU A 132 -1.25 7.92 2.72
CA LEU A 132 -1.61 6.53 2.45
C LEU A 132 -1.79 5.75 3.75
N LEU A 133 -0.78 5.79 4.65
CA LEU A 133 -0.85 5.03 5.89
C LEU A 133 -2.00 5.49 6.77
N THR A 134 -2.26 6.80 6.81
CA THR A 134 -3.40 7.34 7.55
C THR A 134 -4.73 6.85 6.96
N ALA A 135 -4.86 6.85 5.64
CA ALA A 135 -6.07 6.39 4.98
C ALA A 135 -6.29 4.89 5.22
N VAL A 136 -5.23 4.08 5.12
CA VAL A 136 -5.28 2.65 5.40
C VAL A 136 -5.72 2.41 6.86
N THR A 137 -5.16 3.18 7.79
CA THR A 137 -5.48 3.05 9.22
C THR A 137 -6.95 3.35 9.51
N LYS A 138 -7.55 4.28 8.76
CA LYS A 138 -8.97 4.63 8.96
C LYS A 138 -9.92 3.78 8.11
N ASN A 139 -9.40 2.89 7.29
CA ASN A 139 -10.24 2.11 6.38
C ASN A 139 -10.94 0.98 7.13
N LEU A 140 -12.25 0.85 6.90
CA LEU A 140 -13.08 -0.15 7.57
C LEU A 140 -12.62 -1.59 7.28
N SER A 141 -12.27 -1.88 6.02
CA SER A 141 -11.84 -3.24 5.66
C SER A 141 -10.55 -3.62 6.37
N MET A 142 -9.60 -2.68 6.49
CA MET A 142 -8.39 -2.92 7.28
C MET A 142 -8.73 -3.06 8.76
N GLY A 143 -9.68 -2.27 9.25
CA GLY A 143 -10.16 -2.40 10.63
C GLY A 143 -10.71 -3.78 10.93
N CYS A 144 -11.41 -4.38 9.96
CA CYS A 144 -11.88 -5.76 10.07
C CYS A 144 -10.72 -6.75 10.00
N MET A 145 -9.84 -6.59 9.02
CA MET A 145 -8.72 -7.53 8.77
C MET A 145 -7.79 -7.64 9.97
N LEU A 146 -7.45 -6.51 10.58
CA LEU A 146 -6.48 -6.49 11.70
C LEU A 146 -7.14 -6.18 13.04
N THR A 147 -8.44 -6.40 13.15
CA THR A 147 -9.21 -6.53 14.40
C THR A 147 -9.24 -5.28 15.28
N TYR A 148 -9.12 -4.09 14.69
CA TYR A 148 -9.27 -2.86 15.49
C TYR A 148 -10.56 -2.11 15.19
N ARG A 149 -11.36 -2.56 14.24
CA ARG A 149 -12.74 -2.10 14.14
C ARG A 149 -13.46 -2.44 15.43
N GLY A 150 -14.04 -1.44 16.09
CA GLY A 150 -14.76 -1.65 17.35
C GLY A 150 -13.87 -1.90 18.58
N ASN A 151 -12.55 -1.76 18.42
CA ASN A 151 -11.60 -1.89 19.53
C ASN A 151 -11.86 -0.78 20.56
N ARG A 152 -11.88 -1.15 21.84
CA ARG A 152 -12.27 -0.24 22.91
C ARG A 152 -11.17 -0.06 23.94
N LYS A 153 -11.22 1.07 24.63
CA LYS A 153 -10.29 1.43 25.70
C LYS A 153 -10.28 0.38 26.80
N GLU A 154 -9.26 0.46 27.63
CA GLU A 154 -9.10 -0.39 28.81
C GLU A 154 -10.30 -0.24 29.76
N ASP A 155 -10.60 -1.32 30.48
CA ASP A 155 -11.66 -1.32 31.51
C ASP A 155 -11.15 -2.10 32.72
N PRO A 156 -10.75 -1.40 33.78
CA PRO A 156 -10.22 -2.07 34.97
C PRO A 156 -11.21 -3.02 35.63
N LYS A 157 -12.52 -2.77 35.46
CA LYS A 157 -13.53 -3.62 36.11
C LYS A 157 -13.60 -5.00 35.47
N THR A 158 -13.40 -5.09 34.16
CA THR A 158 -13.46 -6.35 33.44
C THR A 158 -12.10 -6.93 33.10
N GLY A 159 -11.04 -6.12 33.29
CA GLY A 159 -9.69 -6.51 32.88
C GLY A 159 -9.42 -6.35 31.37
N ARG A 160 -10.34 -5.70 30.66
CA ARG A 160 -10.18 -5.51 29.21
C ARG A 160 -9.00 -4.58 28.92
N HIS A 161 -8.18 -4.96 27.95
CA HIS A 161 -7.10 -4.13 27.41
C HIS A 161 -7.37 -3.86 25.94
N PRO A 162 -6.86 -2.74 25.38
CA PRO A 162 -6.98 -2.50 23.94
C PRO A 162 -6.37 -3.66 23.13
N ASP A 163 -7.00 -3.99 22.00
CA ASP A 163 -6.46 -4.97 21.08
C ASP A 163 -5.13 -4.42 20.53
N GLU A 164 -4.09 -5.25 20.50
CA GLU A 164 -2.74 -4.85 20.12
C GLU A 164 -2.39 -5.19 18.66
N ASN A 165 -3.27 -5.90 17.96
CA ASN A 165 -2.92 -6.47 16.67
C ASN A 165 -2.50 -5.37 15.68
N TYR A 166 -3.33 -4.34 15.50
CA TYR A 166 -2.99 -3.29 14.54
C TYR A 166 -1.74 -2.51 14.94
N ALA A 167 -1.57 -2.24 16.24
CA ALA A 167 -0.37 -1.53 16.70
C ALA A 167 0.90 -2.29 16.32
N ARG A 168 0.86 -3.62 16.48
CA ARG A 168 2.00 -4.47 16.09
C ARG A 168 2.21 -4.43 14.59
N GLU A 169 1.14 -4.60 13.82
CA GLU A 169 1.26 -4.73 12.37
C GLU A 169 1.60 -3.40 11.68
N VAL A 170 1.08 -2.28 12.19
CA VAL A 170 1.43 -0.99 11.57
C VAL A 170 2.93 -0.70 11.71
N MET A 171 3.55 -1.15 12.80
CA MET A 171 5.00 -1.03 12.96
C MET A 171 5.73 -2.11 12.17
N GLN A 172 5.35 -3.37 12.35
CA GLN A 172 6.12 -4.49 11.81
C GLN A 172 6.00 -4.63 10.30
N LEU A 173 4.79 -4.50 9.74
CA LEU A 173 4.54 -4.78 8.34
C LEU A 173 4.44 -3.53 7.48
N PHE A 174 3.92 -2.43 8.04
CA PHE A 174 3.52 -1.28 7.23
C PHE A 174 4.48 -0.09 7.33
N SER A 175 5.49 -0.13 8.19
CA SER A 175 6.31 1.08 8.31
C SER A 175 7.78 0.85 8.66
N ILE A 176 8.09 0.31 9.85
CA ILE A 176 9.48 0.31 10.32
C ILE A 176 10.11 -1.09 10.36
N GLY A 177 9.30 -2.15 10.39
CA GLY A 177 9.84 -3.51 10.48
C GLY A 177 10.37 -3.83 11.86
N LEU A 178 11.00 -5.01 11.99
CA LEU A 178 11.44 -5.52 13.31
C LEU A 178 12.83 -5.03 13.71
N LEU A 179 13.69 -4.75 12.74
CA LEU A 179 15.09 -4.42 13.01
C LEU A 179 15.45 -3.09 12.38
N GLU A 180 16.27 -2.31 13.11
CA GLU A 180 16.75 -1.05 12.56
C GLU A 180 17.62 -1.31 11.33
N LEU A 181 17.50 -0.43 10.34
CA LEU A 181 18.16 -0.55 9.06
C LEU A 181 19.06 0.66 8.82
N GLU A 182 20.18 0.41 8.14
CA GLU A 182 20.95 1.47 7.51
C GLU A 182 20.16 1.98 6.29
N PRO A 183 20.50 3.17 5.78
CA PRO A 183 19.80 3.68 4.59
C PRO A 183 19.85 2.76 3.36
N ASP A 184 20.80 1.83 3.31
CA ASP A 184 20.90 0.87 2.20
C ASP A 184 20.14 -0.43 2.47
N GLY A 185 19.35 -0.47 3.56
CA GLY A 185 18.52 -1.63 3.89
C GLY A 185 19.25 -2.72 4.65
N THR A 186 20.58 -2.59 4.90
CA THR A 186 21.27 -3.59 5.70
C THR A 186 20.91 -3.41 7.18
N VAL A 187 20.90 -4.52 7.92
CA VAL A 187 20.50 -4.49 9.33
C VAL A 187 21.56 -3.78 10.16
N ARG A 188 21.12 -2.80 10.96
CA ARG A 188 21.99 -2.08 11.88
C ARG A 188 22.35 -2.98 13.06
N LYS A 189 23.63 -2.98 13.44
CA LYS A 189 24.11 -3.78 14.56
C LYS A 189 24.87 -2.90 15.53
N VAL A 190 24.75 -3.21 16.82
CA VAL A 190 25.54 -2.62 17.90
C VAL A 190 26.20 -3.75 18.63
N ASN A 191 27.53 -3.73 18.72
CA ASN A 191 28.32 -4.80 19.32
C ASN A 191 27.98 -6.17 18.69
N GLY A 192 27.76 -6.19 17.36
CA GLY A 192 27.50 -7.40 16.62
C GLY A 192 26.07 -7.91 16.67
N ALA A 193 25.19 -7.27 17.44
CA ALA A 193 23.78 -7.71 17.59
C ALA A 193 22.83 -6.77 16.85
N PRO A 194 21.84 -7.33 16.14
CA PRO A 194 20.81 -6.48 15.51
C PRO A 194 20.06 -5.63 16.55
N VAL A 195 19.65 -4.44 16.15
CA VAL A 195 18.92 -3.51 17.01
C VAL A 195 17.43 -3.60 16.66
N GLU A 196 16.59 -3.88 17.65
CA GLU A 196 15.13 -3.95 17.45
C GLU A 196 14.56 -2.54 17.33
N THR A 197 13.52 -2.39 16.48
CA THR A 197 12.87 -1.10 16.26
C THR A 197 11.91 -0.74 17.38
N TYR A 198 11.19 -1.72 17.92
CA TYR A 198 10.17 -1.46 18.94
C TYR A 198 10.13 -2.59 19.95
N THR A 199 9.55 -2.31 21.08
CA THR A 199 9.40 -3.26 22.20
C THR A 199 7.91 -3.58 22.38
N ASN A 200 7.62 -4.56 23.24
CA ASN A 200 6.23 -4.86 23.59
C ASN A 200 5.56 -3.67 24.30
N ALA A 201 6.31 -2.91 25.06
CA ALA A 201 5.77 -1.69 25.71
C ALA A 201 5.33 -0.67 24.65
N ASP A 202 6.08 -0.54 23.55
CA ASP A 202 5.68 0.33 22.43
C ASP A 202 4.35 -0.14 21.82
N VAL A 203 4.20 -1.46 21.63
CA VAL A 203 2.95 -2.02 21.10
C VAL A 203 1.78 -1.66 22.01
N GLN A 204 1.95 -1.84 23.32
CA GLN A 204 0.88 -1.56 24.29
C GLN A 204 0.49 -0.08 24.30
N GLY A 205 1.47 0.80 24.26
CA GLY A 205 1.21 2.24 24.24
C GLY A 205 0.53 2.68 22.95
N LEU A 206 1.02 2.18 21.82
CA LEU A 206 0.44 2.53 20.52
C LEU A 206 -0.97 1.95 20.35
N ALA A 207 -1.25 0.78 20.92
CA ALA A 207 -2.59 0.17 20.81
C ALA A 207 -3.70 1.09 21.29
N ARG A 208 -3.41 1.95 22.28
CA ARG A 208 -4.39 2.90 22.79
C ARG A 208 -4.84 3.91 21.73
N VAL A 209 -3.96 4.20 20.75
CA VAL A 209 -4.30 5.12 19.65
C VAL A 209 -5.44 4.57 18.80
N PHE A 210 -5.51 3.25 18.64
CA PHE A 210 -6.44 2.59 17.72
C PHE A 210 -7.71 2.11 18.40
N THR A 211 -8.10 2.78 19.51
CA THR A 211 -9.36 2.51 20.21
C THR A 211 -10.40 3.56 19.83
N GLY A 212 -11.67 3.14 19.82
CA GLY A 212 -12.80 4.04 19.56
C GLY A 212 -13.20 4.17 18.11
N TRP A 213 -12.51 3.51 17.18
CA TRP A 213 -12.80 3.60 15.74
C TRP A 213 -13.76 2.48 15.33
N ASP A 214 -14.77 2.81 14.55
CA ASP A 214 -15.76 1.84 14.09
C ASP A 214 -16.44 2.35 12.81
N ILE A 215 -17.31 1.55 12.27
CA ILE A 215 -18.07 1.84 11.06
C ILE A 215 -18.71 3.23 11.13
N ASN A 216 -18.71 3.93 10.00
CA ASN A 216 -19.27 5.28 9.88
C ASN A 216 -20.63 5.20 9.19
N GLY A 217 -21.68 5.19 9.98
CA GLY A 217 -23.04 5.17 9.48
C GLY A 217 -23.62 3.76 9.38
N PRO A 218 -24.90 3.67 9.03
CA PRO A 218 -25.57 2.38 8.99
C PRO A 218 -25.18 1.57 7.74
N GLU A 219 -25.34 0.26 7.84
CA GLU A 219 -25.08 -0.66 6.74
C GLU A 219 -26.32 -0.81 5.85
N THR A 220 -26.91 0.31 5.44
CA THR A 220 -28.14 0.30 4.63
C THR A 220 -27.87 0.41 3.13
N ASP A 221 -26.68 0.90 2.75
CA ASP A 221 -26.22 0.91 1.36
C ASP A 221 -24.70 0.77 1.38
N VAL A 222 -24.10 0.61 0.21
CA VAL A 222 -22.68 0.30 0.13
C VAL A 222 -21.75 1.46 0.43
N GLN A 223 -22.28 2.70 0.54
CA GLN A 223 -21.41 3.89 0.62
C GLN A 223 -20.58 3.96 1.92
N PHE A 224 -20.99 3.23 2.98
CA PHE A 224 -20.19 3.23 4.20
C PHE A 224 -18.79 2.67 3.97
N HIS A 225 -18.60 1.85 2.94
CA HIS A 225 -17.27 1.32 2.61
C HIS A 225 -16.33 2.39 2.05
N ARG A 226 -16.86 3.52 1.57
CA ARG A 226 -16.04 4.63 1.06
C ARG A 226 -15.69 5.63 2.16
N ARG A 227 -16.36 5.58 3.29
CA ARG A 227 -16.12 6.53 4.38
C ARG A 227 -15.03 5.99 5.29
N PRO A 228 -14.12 6.85 5.78
CA PRO A 228 -13.23 6.42 6.86
C PRO A 228 -14.06 6.05 8.08
N MET A 229 -13.52 5.15 8.90
CA MET A 229 -14.18 4.81 10.16
C MET A 229 -14.40 6.09 10.99
N ALA A 230 -15.45 6.08 11.81
CA ALA A 230 -15.79 7.18 12.70
C ALA A 230 -15.22 6.93 14.10
N LEU A 231 -14.87 7.99 14.79
CA LEU A 231 -14.33 7.93 16.14
C LEU A 231 -15.44 8.14 17.17
N ASN A 232 -15.52 7.23 18.12
CA ASN A 232 -16.31 7.42 19.35
C ASN A 232 -15.32 7.67 20.49
N ASN A 233 -15.16 8.94 20.87
CA ASN A 233 -14.22 9.29 21.94
C ASN A 233 -14.57 8.66 23.27
N ALA A 234 -15.84 8.30 23.50
CA ALA A 234 -16.21 7.60 24.75
C ALA A 234 -15.55 6.22 24.84
N GLN A 235 -15.19 5.63 23.70
CA GLN A 235 -14.50 4.34 23.66
C GLN A 235 -13.02 4.46 23.36
N HIS A 236 -12.52 5.68 23.15
CA HIS A 236 -11.09 5.92 22.92
C HIS A 236 -10.36 5.99 24.26
N SER A 237 -9.17 5.39 24.33
CA SER A 237 -8.35 5.47 25.54
C SER A 237 -7.85 6.89 25.74
N MET A 238 -8.20 7.47 26.89
CA MET A 238 -7.71 8.80 27.28
C MET A 238 -6.47 8.70 28.19
N ALA A 239 -5.94 7.48 28.39
CA ALA A 239 -4.70 7.30 29.12
C ALA A 239 -3.52 7.86 28.33
N GLU A 240 -2.45 8.17 29.03
CA GLU A 240 -1.18 8.53 28.40
C GLU A 240 -0.74 7.39 27.47
N LYS A 241 -0.17 7.74 26.30
CA LYS A 241 0.31 6.77 25.32
C LYS A 241 1.80 6.96 25.10
N ARG A 242 2.60 5.92 25.33
CA ARG A 242 4.05 5.95 25.15
C ARG A 242 4.45 4.92 24.11
N PHE A 243 5.14 5.36 23.07
CA PHE A 243 5.62 4.48 22.01
C PHE A 243 6.73 5.19 21.25
N LEU A 244 7.75 4.46 20.86
CA LEU A 244 8.85 4.93 19.99
C LEU A 244 9.44 6.25 20.51
N GLY A 245 9.66 6.33 21.84
CA GLY A 245 10.27 7.49 22.44
C GLY A 245 9.37 8.72 22.55
N THR A 246 8.09 8.59 22.24
CA THR A 246 7.13 9.70 22.21
C THR A 246 6.08 9.50 23.29
N VAL A 247 5.61 10.60 23.85
CA VAL A 247 4.52 10.60 24.84
C VAL A 247 3.36 11.44 24.26
N ILE A 248 2.18 10.82 24.14
CA ILE A 248 0.94 11.54 23.90
C ILE A 248 0.27 11.71 25.26
N PRO A 249 0.02 12.94 25.72
CA PRO A 249 -0.48 13.16 27.07
C PRO A 249 -1.86 12.55 27.31
N ALA A 250 -2.14 12.17 28.54
CA ALA A 250 -3.48 11.75 28.94
C ALA A 250 -4.48 12.84 28.59
N GLY A 251 -5.69 12.42 28.18
CA GLY A 251 -6.75 13.36 27.80
C GLY A 251 -6.73 13.80 26.35
N THR A 252 -5.75 13.34 25.57
CA THR A 252 -5.69 13.68 24.13
C THR A 252 -6.78 12.91 23.38
N ASP A 253 -7.57 13.61 22.58
CA ASP A 253 -8.65 12.96 21.83
C ASP A 253 -8.09 12.05 20.73
N GLY A 254 -8.96 11.19 20.21
CA GLY A 254 -8.54 10.14 19.27
C GLY A 254 -8.08 10.65 17.91
N HIS A 255 -8.63 11.75 17.42
CA HIS A 255 -8.18 12.30 16.14
C HIS A 255 -6.76 12.83 16.26
N LEU A 256 -6.47 13.57 17.31
CA LEU A 256 -5.12 14.11 17.53
C LEU A 256 -4.14 13.00 17.88
N SER A 257 -4.57 12.00 18.66
CA SER A 257 -3.73 10.85 18.97
C SER A 257 -3.30 10.13 17.69
N LEU A 258 -4.24 9.91 16.77
CA LEU A 258 -3.94 9.24 15.51
C LEU A 258 -2.97 10.09 14.65
N LYS A 259 -3.23 11.40 14.57
CA LYS A 259 -2.34 12.26 13.79
C LYS A 259 -0.92 12.21 14.34
N ARG A 260 -0.77 12.34 15.65
CA ARG A 260 0.55 12.30 16.28
C ARG A 260 1.25 10.96 16.08
N ALA A 261 0.49 9.85 16.17
CA ALA A 261 1.06 8.53 15.94
C ALA A 261 1.58 8.40 14.50
N MET A 262 0.81 8.87 13.52
CA MET A 262 1.24 8.82 12.13
C MET A 262 2.47 9.71 11.90
N ASP A 263 2.52 10.89 12.54
CA ASP A 263 3.68 11.76 12.44
C ASP A 263 4.94 11.04 12.94
N VAL A 264 4.85 10.40 14.11
CA VAL A 264 5.99 9.71 14.73
C VAL A 264 6.43 8.51 13.89
N ILE A 265 5.49 7.67 13.48
CA ILE A 265 5.80 6.46 12.73
C ILE A 265 6.43 6.82 11.39
N CYS A 266 5.82 7.76 10.65
CA CYS A 266 6.29 8.09 9.30
C CYS A 266 7.60 8.87 9.31
N ALA A 267 7.95 9.52 10.42
CA ALA A 267 9.23 10.21 10.57
C ALA A 267 10.39 9.25 10.88
N HIS A 268 10.09 8.01 11.26
CA HIS A 268 11.13 7.06 11.68
C HIS A 268 12.08 6.78 10.50
N PRO A 269 13.40 6.77 10.75
CA PRO A 269 14.39 6.57 9.68
C PRO A 269 14.23 5.26 8.92
N ASN A 270 13.65 4.24 9.54
CA ASN A 270 13.51 2.91 8.91
C ASN A 270 12.52 2.90 7.76
N VAL A 271 11.57 3.84 7.70
CA VAL A 271 10.47 3.75 6.73
C VAL A 271 11.00 3.77 5.30
N GLY A 272 11.92 4.67 5.01
CA GLY A 272 12.50 4.77 3.66
C GLY A 272 13.12 3.45 3.18
N PRO A 273 14.13 2.92 3.87
CA PRO A 273 14.73 1.65 3.43
C PRO A 273 13.79 0.46 3.52
N PHE A 274 12.91 0.40 4.53
CA PHE A 274 12.00 -0.75 4.69
C PHE A 274 10.98 -0.81 3.57
N ILE A 275 10.28 0.29 3.32
CA ILE A 275 9.24 0.35 2.27
C ILE A 275 9.89 0.40 0.89
N GLY A 276 10.99 1.12 0.75
CA GLY A 276 11.70 1.22 -0.53
C GLY A 276 12.16 -0.15 -1.02
N MET A 277 12.77 -0.94 -0.14
CA MET A 277 13.20 -2.29 -0.52
C MET A 277 12.02 -3.15 -0.95
N GLN A 278 10.90 -3.12 -0.19
CA GLN A 278 9.73 -3.91 -0.54
C GLN A 278 9.17 -3.50 -1.92
N LEU A 279 9.10 -2.20 -2.20
CA LEU A 279 8.59 -1.75 -3.50
C LEU A 279 9.52 -2.18 -4.64
N ILE A 280 10.84 -2.11 -4.45
CA ILE A 280 11.77 -2.62 -5.46
C ILE A 280 11.50 -4.10 -5.71
N GLN A 281 11.31 -4.88 -4.64
CA GLN A 281 11.07 -6.32 -4.75
C GLN A 281 9.75 -6.64 -5.44
N ARG A 282 8.71 -5.85 -5.22
CA ARG A 282 7.42 -6.06 -5.88
C ARG A 282 7.45 -5.68 -7.35
N LEU A 283 8.25 -4.68 -7.72
CA LEU A 283 8.20 -4.11 -9.06
C LEU A 283 9.33 -4.61 -9.97
N VAL A 284 10.55 -4.77 -9.46
CA VAL A 284 11.74 -4.89 -10.32
C VAL A 284 12.53 -6.19 -10.07
N THR A 285 13.07 -6.39 -8.86
CA THR A 285 13.98 -7.53 -8.62
C THR A 285 13.87 -7.99 -7.17
N SER A 286 13.96 -9.31 -7.00
CA SER A 286 13.87 -9.92 -5.65
C SER A 286 15.03 -9.55 -4.76
N ASN A 287 16.22 -9.30 -5.33
CA ASN A 287 17.44 -9.07 -4.57
C ASN A 287 18.12 -7.77 -5.00
N PRO A 288 17.55 -6.60 -4.65
CA PRO A 288 18.19 -5.33 -5.00
C PRO A 288 19.51 -5.17 -4.25
N SER A 289 20.48 -4.54 -4.89
CA SER A 289 21.74 -4.24 -4.22
C SER A 289 21.51 -3.21 -3.11
N PRO A 290 22.39 -3.18 -2.08
CA PRO A 290 22.31 -2.12 -1.08
C PRO A 290 22.37 -0.72 -1.68
N ALA A 291 23.15 -0.52 -2.75
CA ALA A 291 23.24 0.77 -3.42
C ALA A 291 21.89 1.21 -4.01
N TYR A 292 21.16 0.28 -4.63
CA TYR A 292 19.82 0.55 -5.17
C TYR A 292 18.88 0.98 -4.04
N VAL A 293 18.84 0.20 -2.95
CA VAL A 293 18.00 0.52 -1.81
C VAL A 293 18.35 1.90 -1.25
N ARG A 294 19.66 2.21 -1.13
CA ARG A 294 20.09 3.51 -0.61
C ARG A 294 19.58 4.66 -1.46
N ARG A 295 19.66 4.53 -2.81
CA ARG A 295 19.20 5.61 -3.70
C ARG A 295 17.70 5.83 -3.56
N VAL A 296 16.92 4.75 -3.51
CA VAL A 296 15.46 4.85 -3.35
C VAL A 296 15.09 5.42 -1.97
N SER A 297 15.77 4.95 -0.92
CA SER A 297 15.57 5.44 0.44
C SER A 297 15.87 6.94 0.55
N ALA A 298 16.90 7.41 -0.15
CA ALA A 298 17.24 8.84 -0.15
C ALA A 298 16.09 9.66 -0.75
N VAL A 299 15.50 9.19 -1.85
CA VAL A 299 14.37 9.87 -2.48
C VAL A 299 13.13 9.85 -1.57
N PHE A 300 12.91 8.72 -0.86
CA PHE A 300 11.85 8.69 0.15
C PHE A 300 12.08 9.75 1.23
N GLY A 301 13.32 9.94 1.65
CA GLY A 301 13.67 10.94 2.68
C GLY A 301 13.45 12.37 2.22
N ASP A 302 13.76 12.65 0.96
CA ASP A 302 13.62 13.98 0.37
C ASP A 302 13.56 13.83 -1.15
N ASP A 303 12.45 14.22 -1.72
CA ASP A 303 12.23 14.08 -3.17
C ASP A 303 12.93 15.16 -4.00
N GLY A 304 13.73 16.00 -3.36
CA GLY A 304 14.41 17.12 -4.01
C GLY A 304 13.69 18.45 -3.82
N SER A 305 12.48 18.42 -3.29
CA SER A 305 11.72 19.64 -2.95
C SER A 305 11.61 19.84 -1.44
N GLY A 306 12.16 18.91 -0.67
CA GLY A 306 12.02 18.89 0.78
C GLY A 306 10.87 18.01 1.27
N ALA A 307 10.17 17.33 0.38
CA ALA A 307 9.04 16.48 0.78
C ALA A 307 9.52 15.07 1.06
N ARG A 308 9.10 14.55 2.23
CA ARG A 308 9.37 13.16 2.63
C ARG A 308 8.20 12.28 2.26
N GLY A 309 8.49 11.08 1.77
CA GLY A 309 7.47 10.07 1.52
C GLY A 309 6.65 10.29 0.27
N ASN A 310 7.18 11.03 -0.71
CA ASN A 310 6.50 11.28 -1.99
C ASN A 310 6.58 10.01 -2.84
N LEU A 311 5.49 9.27 -2.91
CA LEU A 311 5.48 8.00 -3.64
C LEU A 311 5.63 8.15 -5.14
N UNK A 312 5.36 9.16 -5.72
CA UNK A 312 5.51 9.44 -6.91
C UNK A 312 6.81 9.39 -7.24
N ALA A 313 7.63 10.24 -6.48
CA ALA A 313 9.09 10.33 -6.69
C ALA A 313 9.78 8.99 -6.42
N VAL A 314 9.34 8.28 -5.39
CA VAL A 314 9.91 6.96 -5.05
C VAL A 314 9.71 5.99 -6.22
N LEU A 315 8.51 5.92 -6.77
CA LEU A 315 8.22 5.01 -7.89
C LEU A 315 9.08 5.37 -9.10
N ARG A 316 9.20 6.67 -9.38
CA ARG A 316 10.05 7.15 -10.48
C ARG A 316 11.50 6.73 -10.25
N ALA A 317 12.01 6.90 -9.02
CA ALA A 317 13.36 6.50 -8.69
C ALA A 317 13.56 4.99 -8.87
N ILE A 318 12.58 4.19 -8.44
CA ILE A 318 12.68 2.72 -8.58
C ILE A 318 12.75 2.33 -10.05
N LEU A 319 11.84 2.87 -10.88
CA LEU A 319 11.73 2.41 -12.27
C LEU A 319 12.83 2.94 -13.18
N LEU A 320 13.42 4.09 -12.83
CA LEU A 320 14.48 4.67 -13.66
C LEU A 320 15.88 4.40 -13.12
N ASP A 321 16.00 3.65 -12.03
CA ASP A 321 17.30 3.40 -11.41
C ASP A 321 18.25 2.70 -12.42
N PRO A 322 19.54 3.07 -12.43
CA PRO A 322 20.50 2.41 -13.31
C PRO A 322 20.51 0.88 -13.18
N GLU A 323 20.34 0.36 -11.97
CA GLU A 323 20.32 -1.10 -11.77
C GLU A 323 19.10 -1.74 -12.43
N ALA A 324 17.95 -1.04 -12.44
CA ALA A 324 16.76 -1.53 -13.12
C ALA A 324 16.89 -1.44 -14.65
N ARG A 325 17.54 -0.38 -15.14
CA ARG A 325 17.65 -0.13 -16.59
C ARG A 325 18.78 -0.90 -17.25
N ASN A 326 19.87 -1.13 -16.52
CA ASN A 326 21.06 -1.83 -17.03
C ASN A 326 21.47 -2.93 -16.03
N PRO A 327 20.63 -3.96 -15.86
CA PRO A 327 20.92 -4.98 -14.87
C PRO A 327 22.15 -5.81 -15.21
N ASP A 328 22.86 -6.30 -14.18
CA ASP A 328 23.92 -7.26 -14.36
C ASP A 328 23.29 -8.64 -14.59
N LEU A 329 23.10 -9.00 -15.85
CA LEU A 329 22.48 -10.26 -16.21
C LEU A 329 23.34 -11.47 -15.92
N ALA A 330 24.63 -11.27 -15.60
CA ALA A 330 25.51 -12.37 -15.17
C ALA A 330 25.28 -12.71 -13.68
N ASN A 331 24.65 -11.84 -12.93
CA ASN A 331 24.32 -12.09 -11.51
C ASN A 331 23.10 -13.03 -11.45
N PRO A 332 23.25 -14.28 -10.98
CA PRO A 332 22.13 -15.20 -10.92
C PRO A 332 21.04 -14.79 -9.92
N GLY A 333 21.35 -13.88 -9.01
CA GLY A 333 20.37 -13.36 -8.05
C GLY A 333 19.54 -12.20 -8.58
N TRP A 334 19.84 -11.66 -9.77
CA TRP A 334 19.10 -10.54 -10.32
C TRP A 334 17.78 -11.01 -10.95
N GLY A 335 16.75 -10.19 -10.79
CA GLY A 335 15.44 -10.42 -11.40
C GLY A 335 14.43 -10.94 -10.39
N LYS A 336 13.29 -11.31 -10.89
CA LYS A 336 12.25 -11.91 -10.04
C LYS A 336 11.37 -12.84 -10.87
N VAL A 337 10.89 -13.89 -10.23
CA VAL A 337 9.84 -14.74 -10.80
C VAL A 337 8.53 -14.02 -10.57
N ARG A 338 7.87 -13.64 -11.66
CA ARG A 338 6.64 -12.85 -11.54
C ARG A 338 5.48 -13.72 -11.10
N GLU A 339 4.61 -13.13 -10.30
CA GLU A 339 3.40 -13.76 -9.81
C GLU A 339 2.55 -14.25 -11.00
N PRO A 340 1.77 -15.35 -10.84
CA PRO A 340 0.91 -15.81 -11.93
C PRO A 340 -0.01 -14.72 -12.49
N ILE A 341 -0.50 -13.82 -11.62
CA ILE A 341 -1.36 -12.71 -12.04
C ILE A 341 -0.66 -11.81 -13.07
N LEU A 342 0.63 -11.50 -12.82
CA LEU A 342 1.41 -10.65 -13.73
C LEU A 342 1.77 -11.39 -15.02
N ARG A 343 2.02 -12.70 -14.93
CA ARG A 343 2.31 -13.49 -16.13
C ARG A 343 1.09 -13.60 -17.02
N PHE A 344 -0.08 -13.86 -16.40
CA PHE A 344 -1.33 -13.96 -17.18
C PHE A 344 -1.70 -12.61 -17.79
N SER A 345 -1.67 -11.53 -17.00
CA SER A 345 -2.01 -10.21 -17.54
C SER A 345 -1.05 -9.80 -18.65
N GLY A 346 0.25 -10.12 -18.48
CA GLY A 346 1.23 -9.83 -19.52
C GLY A 346 0.92 -10.54 -20.83
N TRP A 347 0.56 -11.84 -20.73
CA TRP A 347 0.13 -12.60 -21.91
C TRP A 347 -1.12 -11.98 -22.52
N ALA A 348 -2.15 -11.72 -21.70
CA ALA A 348 -3.41 -11.17 -22.19
C ALA A 348 -3.20 -9.84 -22.93
N ARG A 349 -2.38 -8.95 -22.34
CA ARG A 349 -2.12 -7.65 -22.94
C ARG A 349 -1.30 -7.78 -24.24
N ALA A 350 -0.29 -8.66 -24.23
CA ALA A 350 0.57 -8.84 -25.41
C ALA A 350 -0.24 -9.32 -26.64
N PHE A 351 -1.26 -10.13 -26.40
CA PHE A 351 -2.08 -10.69 -27.48
C PHE A 351 -3.41 -9.99 -27.67
N GLY A 352 -3.64 -8.87 -26.97
CA GLY A 352 -4.86 -8.09 -27.16
C GLY A 352 -6.13 -8.82 -26.71
N ALA A 353 -6.03 -9.64 -25.66
CA ALA A 353 -7.18 -10.40 -25.18
C ALA A 353 -8.27 -9.46 -24.70
N THR A 354 -9.51 -9.80 -24.99
CA THR A 354 -10.69 -9.05 -24.55
C THR A 354 -11.71 -10.01 -23.95
N SER A 355 -12.65 -9.44 -23.20
CA SER A 355 -13.75 -10.20 -22.62
C SER A 355 -15.06 -9.68 -23.18
N THR A 356 -15.99 -10.59 -23.46
CA THR A 356 -17.34 -10.21 -23.88
C THR A 356 -18.15 -9.62 -22.74
N ASN A 357 -17.69 -9.81 -21.52
CA ASN A 357 -18.39 -9.33 -20.34
C ASN A 357 -17.75 -8.04 -19.74
N GLY A 358 -16.88 -7.40 -20.50
CA GLY A 358 -16.22 -6.16 -20.08
C GLY A 358 -14.89 -6.34 -19.39
#